data_1439ea626d4ae11c82e7dce54e2af48b
#
_entry.id   1439ea626d4ae11c82e7dce54e2af48b
#
_cell.length_a   1.000
_cell.length_b   1.000
_cell.length_c   1.000
_cell.angle_alpha   90.00
_cell.angle_beta   90.00
_cell.angle_gamma   90.00
#
_symmetry.space_group_name_H-M   'P 1'
#
loop_
_entity.id
_entity.type
_entity.pdbx_description
1 polymer ?
#
loop_
_entity_poly.entity_id
_entity_poly.type
_entity_poly.pdbx_seq_one_letter_code
_entity_poly.pdbx_strand_id
1 'polypeptide(L)'
;SRARARFEQLTGVSGANMMVSATHTHTGGPVDEFVPGTANYEYMDWMADRAADVAAIAWSRRQPAKLGFGTAREAAISFNRRYEMKDGSFQTNPGFRKEEIQRPVGAIDPEVTVLKIEDIAGKLIGVVTNFACHLDTVSGNRYSPDYPGELGRVLKSVYGQELVSIFLTGACGNINHFDFMHRTREFYTNANPPHYKKMGQTLAGDVLRALAFIQTEETEALAVENGAFPAEIRTPTPEEVAQAKNFLKENPYLVVRTYENQPYEGPENLIARHYARSLITVSEIREKRVSIPVQVARIGKAAIAGLPCELFVEFGLDIKARSGFEYPMISTLTNAHFGYLAVREAFDQGGYETTISGDTMMSPETGYDLADTAVSLMHKMQ
;
A
#
# COMPACT_ATOMS: atom_id res chain seq x y z
N SER A 1 0.92 14.30 12.92
CA SER A 1 -0.06 14.67 11.87
C SER A 1 -1.33 15.27 12.51
N ARG A 2 -2.14 15.99 11.71
CA ARG A 2 -3.42 16.60 12.13
C ARG A 2 -4.35 15.54 12.75
N ALA A 3 -4.53 14.40 12.09
CA ALA A 3 -5.39 13.33 12.60
C ALA A 3 -4.98 12.84 13.99
N ARG A 4 -3.69 12.61 14.22
CA ARG A 4 -3.16 12.15 15.51
C ARG A 4 -3.37 13.18 16.64
N ALA A 5 -3.09 14.46 16.36
CA ALA A 5 -3.29 15.52 17.35
C ALA A 5 -4.79 15.66 17.72
N ARG A 6 -5.68 15.59 16.73
CA ARG A 6 -7.12 15.63 16.97
C ARG A 6 -7.63 14.40 17.75
N PHE A 7 -7.15 13.20 17.41
CA PHE A 7 -7.49 11.99 18.15
C PHE A 7 -7.08 12.07 19.62
N GLU A 8 -5.85 12.54 19.90
CA GLU A 8 -5.37 12.75 21.28
C GLU A 8 -6.22 13.77 22.03
N GLN A 9 -6.59 14.88 21.39
CA GLN A 9 -7.48 15.89 21.97
C GLN A 9 -8.87 15.32 22.32
N LEU A 10 -9.44 14.46 21.47
CA LEU A 10 -10.77 13.88 21.65
C LEU A 10 -10.82 12.73 22.66
N THR A 11 -9.72 12.01 22.86
CA THR A 11 -9.72 10.75 23.61
C THR A 11 -8.81 10.74 24.84
N GLY A 12 -7.86 11.66 24.93
CA GLY A 12 -6.78 11.62 25.92
C GLY A 12 -5.74 10.52 25.68
N VAL A 13 -5.88 9.72 24.61
CA VAL A 13 -4.90 8.70 24.22
C VAL A 13 -3.84 9.33 23.34
N SER A 14 -2.57 9.04 23.61
CA SER A 14 -1.48 9.60 22.79
C SER A 14 -1.68 9.31 21.31
N GLY A 15 -1.59 10.35 20.49
CA GLY A 15 -1.63 10.23 19.02
C GLY A 15 -0.51 9.36 18.46
N ALA A 16 0.57 9.12 19.23
CA ALA A 16 1.61 8.17 18.87
C ALA A 16 1.11 6.72 18.78
N ASN A 17 0.01 6.39 19.46
CA ASN A 17 -0.63 5.06 19.41
C ASN A 17 -1.61 4.91 18.24
N MET A 18 -1.87 5.97 17.48
CA MET A 18 -2.76 5.91 16.32
C MET A 18 -1.95 5.52 15.08
N MET A 19 -2.28 4.39 14.46
CA MET A 19 -1.78 3.97 13.16
C MET A 19 -2.75 4.40 12.06
N VAL A 20 -2.25 5.08 11.04
CA VAL A 20 -3.04 5.53 9.89
C VAL A 20 -2.42 4.95 8.64
N SER A 21 -3.16 4.12 7.92
CA SER A 21 -2.71 3.53 6.66
C SER A 21 -3.68 3.82 5.52
N ALA A 22 -3.15 3.99 4.32
CA ALA A 22 -3.93 4.05 3.10
C ALA A 22 -4.03 2.66 2.48
N THR A 23 -5.18 2.35 1.87
CA THR A 23 -5.36 1.09 1.12
C THR A 23 -4.71 1.13 -0.25
N HIS A 24 -4.29 2.29 -0.72
CA HIS A 24 -3.68 2.51 -2.04
C HIS A 24 -4.65 2.39 -3.22
N THR A 25 -5.94 2.66 -3.03
CA THR A 25 -6.85 2.72 -4.17
C THR A 25 -6.44 3.83 -5.14
N HIS A 26 -6.33 3.50 -6.44
CA HIS A 26 -5.99 4.45 -7.50
C HIS A 26 -7.18 5.32 -7.95
N THR A 27 -8.31 5.19 -7.30
CA THR A 27 -9.53 5.98 -7.52
C THR A 27 -10.02 6.62 -6.22
N GLY A 28 -9.09 7.17 -5.44
CA GLY A 28 -9.33 7.93 -4.21
C GLY A 28 -9.63 9.41 -4.47
N GLY A 29 -9.64 10.20 -3.39
CA GLY A 29 -9.83 11.66 -3.46
C GLY A 29 -8.58 12.42 -3.91
N PRO A 30 -8.69 13.74 -4.16
CA PRO A 30 -7.61 14.57 -4.70
C PRO A 30 -6.59 14.94 -3.62
N VAL A 31 -5.70 14.00 -3.30
CA VAL A 31 -4.65 14.11 -2.27
C VAL A 31 -3.24 14.27 -2.84
N ASP A 32 -3.09 14.29 -4.16
CA ASP A 32 -1.82 14.31 -4.85
C ASP A 32 -1.71 15.49 -5.81
N GLU A 33 -0.48 15.96 -6.03
CA GLU A 33 -0.09 17.00 -6.98
C GLU A 33 0.69 16.43 -8.17
N PHE A 34 0.31 15.28 -8.70
CA PHE A 34 0.89 14.77 -9.95
C PHE A 34 0.85 15.84 -11.06
N VAL A 35 -0.25 16.59 -11.12
CA VAL A 35 -0.37 17.84 -11.86
C VAL A 35 -0.39 18.99 -10.86
N PRO A 36 0.49 20.00 -10.94
CA PRO A 36 0.53 21.12 -10.01
C PRO A 36 -0.82 21.81 -9.84
N GLY A 37 -1.23 22.03 -8.59
CA GLY A 37 -2.49 22.67 -8.25
C GLY A 37 -3.72 21.75 -8.28
N THR A 38 -3.56 20.42 -8.40
CA THR A 38 -4.67 19.47 -8.39
C THR A 38 -5.00 18.92 -7.00
N ALA A 39 -4.06 18.97 -6.05
CA ALA A 39 -4.35 18.59 -4.66
C ALA A 39 -5.38 19.53 -4.04
N ASN A 40 -6.33 18.95 -3.32
CA ASN A 40 -7.34 19.71 -2.58
C ASN A 40 -7.01 19.67 -1.09
N TYR A 41 -6.34 20.71 -0.60
CA TYR A 41 -5.89 20.80 0.80
C TYR A 41 -7.06 20.86 1.79
N GLU A 42 -8.20 21.47 1.43
CA GLU A 42 -9.40 21.46 2.28
C GLU A 42 -9.96 20.04 2.43
N TYR A 43 -9.96 19.28 1.33
CA TYR A 43 -10.34 17.87 1.36
C TYR A 43 -9.38 17.03 2.20
N MET A 44 -8.07 17.26 2.09
CA MET A 44 -7.06 16.55 2.88
C MET A 44 -7.21 16.83 4.38
N ASP A 45 -7.48 18.09 4.74
CA ASP A 45 -7.75 18.49 6.12
C ASP A 45 -9.04 17.86 6.64
N TRP A 46 -10.11 17.91 5.85
CA TRP A 46 -11.37 17.25 6.18
C TRP A 46 -11.20 15.73 6.36
N MET A 47 -10.48 15.08 5.48
CA MET A 47 -10.20 13.64 5.56
C MET A 47 -9.41 13.29 6.83
N ALA A 48 -8.39 14.08 7.17
CA ALA A 48 -7.61 13.90 8.39
C ALA A 48 -8.48 14.03 9.65
N ASP A 49 -9.39 15.01 9.68
CA ASP A 49 -10.34 15.18 10.79
C ASP A 49 -11.33 14.02 10.88
N ARG A 50 -11.85 13.50 9.74
CA ARG A 50 -12.74 12.33 9.73
C ARG A 50 -12.04 11.06 10.18
N ALA A 51 -10.77 10.85 9.83
CA ALA A 51 -9.98 9.74 10.33
C ALA A 51 -9.84 9.79 11.86
N ALA A 52 -9.58 10.96 12.43
CA ALA A 52 -9.53 11.14 13.87
C ALA A 52 -10.89 10.92 14.55
N ASP A 53 -11.96 11.45 13.97
CA ASP A 53 -13.33 11.32 14.51
C ASP A 53 -13.77 9.85 14.53
N VAL A 54 -13.52 9.09 13.45
CA VAL A 54 -13.84 7.65 13.39
C VAL A 54 -13.07 6.88 14.45
N ALA A 55 -11.77 7.15 14.63
CA ALA A 55 -10.96 6.53 15.67
C ALA A 55 -11.47 6.88 17.08
N ALA A 56 -11.86 8.14 17.33
CA ALA A 56 -12.42 8.55 18.61
C ALA A 56 -13.78 7.90 18.90
N ILE A 57 -14.65 7.77 17.88
CA ILE A 57 -15.92 7.03 17.99
C ILE A 57 -15.66 5.56 18.33
N ALA A 58 -14.73 4.92 17.61
CA ALA A 58 -14.34 3.54 17.90
C ALA A 58 -13.82 3.38 19.34
N TRP A 59 -12.96 4.32 19.78
CA TRP A 59 -12.45 4.35 21.14
C TRP A 59 -13.56 4.48 22.18
N SER A 60 -14.55 5.35 21.97
CA SER A 60 -15.68 5.53 22.88
C SER A 60 -16.63 4.32 22.94
N ARG A 61 -16.69 3.54 21.86
CA ARG A 61 -17.57 2.36 21.73
C ARG A 61 -16.85 1.03 21.99
N ARG A 62 -15.60 1.07 22.46
CA ARG A 62 -14.85 -0.17 22.75
C ARG A 62 -15.55 -0.99 23.81
N GLN A 63 -15.50 -2.30 23.63
CA GLN A 63 -16.09 -3.28 24.52
C GLN A 63 -15.15 -4.48 24.66
N PRO A 64 -15.26 -5.29 25.70
CA PRO A 64 -14.53 -6.55 25.80
C PRO A 64 -14.79 -7.42 24.58
N ALA A 65 -13.71 -8.01 24.04
CA ALA A 65 -13.75 -8.84 22.84
C ALA A 65 -12.76 -9.99 22.96
N LYS A 66 -13.01 -11.05 22.18
CA LYS A 66 -12.11 -12.17 21.98
C LYS A 66 -11.47 -12.06 20.61
N LEU A 67 -10.20 -12.42 20.52
CA LEU A 67 -9.41 -12.33 19.30
C LEU A 67 -8.99 -13.73 18.84
N GLY A 68 -9.02 -13.95 17.54
CA GLY A 68 -8.50 -15.15 16.92
C GLY A 68 -7.75 -14.82 15.63
N PHE A 69 -6.80 -15.65 15.28
CA PHE A 69 -5.94 -15.44 14.12
C PHE A 69 -5.90 -16.69 13.25
N GLY A 70 -5.70 -16.49 11.97
CA GLY A 70 -5.50 -17.56 11.02
C GLY A 70 -4.99 -17.06 9.70
N THR A 71 -4.60 -18.00 8.84
CA THR A 71 -4.13 -17.71 7.51
C THR A 71 -4.89 -18.51 6.47
N ALA A 72 -4.93 -17.96 5.25
CA ALA A 72 -5.30 -18.65 4.04
C ALA A 72 -4.22 -18.42 2.99
N ARG A 73 -4.36 -19.01 1.82
CA ARG A 73 -3.42 -18.85 0.72
C ARG A 73 -4.15 -18.51 -0.56
N GLU A 74 -3.80 -17.39 -1.18
CA GLU A 74 -4.34 -16.92 -2.44
C GLU A 74 -3.19 -16.54 -3.40
N ALA A 75 -3.04 -17.28 -4.51
CA ALA A 75 -1.98 -17.07 -5.49
C ALA A 75 -2.52 -16.86 -6.91
N ALA A 76 -3.84 -16.71 -7.07
CA ALA A 76 -4.46 -16.59 -8.38
C ALA A 76 -4.87 -15.17 -8.76
N ILE A 77 -4.72 -14.19 -7.84
CA ILE A 77 -5.12 -12.79 -8.05
C ILE A 77 -4.00 -11.78 -7.77
N SER A 78 -2.79 -12.24 -7.45
CA SER A 78 -1.63 -11.43 -7.08
C SER A 78 -0.41 -11.93 -7.82
N PHE A 79 0.28 -11.07 -8.58
CA PHE A 79 1.39 -11.44 -9.47
C PHE A 79 2.51 -10.41 -9.38
N ASN A 80 3.76 -10.87 -9.47
CA ASN A 80 4.88 -9.95 -9.62
C ASN A 80 4.77 -9.24 -10.98
N ARG A 81 4.89 -7.92 -10.98
CA ARG A 81 4.67 -7.09 -12.18
C ARG A 81 5.94 -6.75 -12.95
N ARG A 82 7.10 -7.15 -12.42
CA ARG A 82 8.41 -6.99 -13.05
C ARG A 82 8.78 -8.28 -13.78
N TYR A 83 9.20 -8.14 -15.03
CA TYR A 83 9.50 -9.28 -15.89
C TYR A 83 10.86 -9.12 -16.55
N GLU A 84 11.59 -10.23 -16.64
CA GLU A 84 12.70 -10.41 -17.56
C GLU A 84 12.14 -10.72 -18.93
N MET A 85 12.59 -9.97 -19.94
CA MET A 85 12.19 -10.16 -21.32
C MET A 85 13.18 -11.07 -22.03
N LYS A 86 12.77 -11.71 -23.15
CA LYS A 86 13.63 -12.64 -23.91
C LYS A 86 14.85 -11.97 -24.54
N ASP A 87 14.82 -10.65 -24.71
CA ASP A 87 15.96 -9.85 -25.18
C ASP A 87 16.95 -9.49 -24.06
N GLY A 88 16.69 -9.93 -22.81
CA GLY A 88 17.49 -9.66 -21.64
C GLY A 88 17.17 -8.33 -20.94
N SER A 89 16.23 -7.54 -21.46
CA SER A 89 15.75 -6.36 -20.77
C SER A 89 14.79 -6.69 -19.62
N PHE A 90 14.56 -5.70 -18.74
CA PHE A 90 13.58 -5.81 -17.66
C PHE A 90 12.47 -4.78 -17.87
N GLN A 91 11.23 -5.20 -17.66
CA GLN A 91 10.07 -4.31 -17.81
C GLN A 91 9.07 -4.50 -16.67
N THR A 92 8.61 -3.37 -16.13
CA THR A 92 7.45 -3.34 -15.23
C THR A 92 6.18 -3.22 -16.07
N ASN A 93 5.20 -4.08 -15.80
CA ASN A 93 3.94 -4.11 -16.56
C ASN A 93 4.15 -4.20 -18.07
N PRO A 94 4.83 -5.24 -18.60
CA PRO A 94 5.18 -5.33 -20.03
C PRO A 94 3.96 -5.39 -20.96
N GLY A 95 2.75 -5.51 -20.40
CA GLY A 95 1.53 -5.73 -21.16
C GLY A 95 1.39 -7.18 -21.61
N PHE A 96 0.28 -7.46 -22.33
CA PHE A 96 -0.06 -8.81 -22.75
C PHE A 96 0.75 -9.24 -23.99
N ARG A 97 2.09 -9.29 -23.83
CA ARG A 97 3.07 -9.67 -24.86
C ARG A 97 3.79 -10.95 -24.47
N LYS A 98 3.02 -12.00 -24.14
CA LYS A 98 3.51 -13.28 -23.63
C LYS A 98 4.73 -13.83 -24.39
N GLU A 99 4.76 -13.67 -25.74
CA GLU A 99 5.82 -14.20 -26.57
C GLU A 99 7.18 -13.51 -26.35
N GLU A 100 7.18 -12.29 -25.79
CA GLU A 100 8.38 -11.53 -25.48
C GLU A 100 8.85 -11.72 -24.03
N ILE A 101 7.98 -12.23 -23.16
CA ILE A 101 8.26 -12.39 -21.73
C ILE A 101 9.01 -13.71 -21.50
N GLN A 102 10.09 -13.64 -20.73
CA GLN A 102 10.84 -14.82 -20.28
C GLN A 102 10.25 -15.37 -18.97
N ARG A 103 10.20 -14.56 -17.92
CA ARG A 103 9.71 -14.94 -16.59
C ARG A 103 9.45 -13.71 -15.70
N PRO A 104 8.64 -13.84 -14.63
CA PRO A 104 8.60 -12.82 -13.58
C PRO A 104 9.93 -12.76 -12.83
N VAL A 105 10.32 -11.58 -12.35
CA VAL A 105 11.62 -11.34 -11.70
C VAL A 105 11.64 -11.80 -10.25
N GLY A 106 10.53 -11.65 -9.53
CA GLY A 106 10.47 -11.91 -8.09
C GLY A 106 9.32 -12.82 -7.67
N ALA A 107 9.22 -13.03 -6.37
CA ALA A 107 8.15 -13.80 -5.73
C ALA A 107 6.83 -13.01 -5.64
N ILE A 108 5.81 -13.67 -5.10
CA ILE A 108 4.60 -13.06 -4.55
C ILE A 108 4.49 -13.45 -3.09
N ASP A 109 3.72 -12.70 -2.30
CA ASP A 109 3.27 -13.12 -0.98
C ASP A 109 1.80 -13.59 -1.10
N PRO A 110 1.56 -14.89 -1.16
CA PRO A 110 0.22 -15.43 -1.32
C PRO A 110 -0.52 -15.58 0.01
N GLU A 111 0.07 -15.18 1.12
CA GLU A 111 -0.56 -15.32 2.42
C GLU A 111 -1.68 -14.28 2.62
N VAL A 112 -2.83 -14.76 3.06
CA VAL A 112 -3.96 -13.96 3.55
C VAL A 112 -4.02 -14.12 5.05
N THR A 113 -3.57 -13.12 5.81
CA THR A 113 -3.65 -13.16 7.27
C THR A 113 -4.97 -12.55 7.74
N VAL A 114 -5.66 -13.23 8.64
CA VAL A 114 -6.99 -12.86 9.13
C VAL A 114 -6.98 -12.72 10.65
N LEU A 115 -7.39 -11.55 11.14
CA LEU A 115 -7.74 -11.33 12.54
C LEU A 115 -9.27 -11.35 12.67
N LYS A 116 -9.79 -12.27 13.46
CA LYS A 116 -11.20 -12.43 13.85
C LYS A 116 -11.45 -11.75 15.18
N ILE A 117 -12.48 -10.92 15.27
CA ILE A 117 -12.85 -10.20 16.49
C ILE A 117 -14.30 -10.55 16.82
N GLU A 118 -14.51 -11.21 17.96
CA GLU A 118 -15.84 -11.56 18.49
C GLU A 118 -16.11 -10.79 19.79
N ASP A 119 -17.36 -10.44 20.02
CA ASP A 119 -17.78 -9.99 21.35
C ASP A 119 -17.77 -11.16 22.35
N ILE A 120 -18.02 -10.86 23.62
CA ILE A 120 -18.01 -11.89 24.70
C ILE A 120 -19.10 -12.95 24.51
N ALA A 121 -20.17 -12.67 23.75
CA ALA A 121 -21.24 -13.58 23.41
C ALA A 121 -20.91 -14.47 22.18
N GLY A 122 -19.76 -14.28 21.55
CA GLY A 122 -19.33 -15.04 20.36
C GLY A 122 -19.88 -14.51 19.03
N LYS A 123 -20.46 -13.30 19.02
CA LYS A 123 -20.88 -12.66 17.77
C LYS A 123 -19.65 -12.03 17.09
N LEU A 124 -19.43 -12.35 15.81
CA LEU A 124 -18.40 -11.71 14.99
C LEU A 124 -18.74 -10.22 14.81
N ILE A 125 -17.87 -9.34 15.26
CA ILE A 125 -18.01 -7.88 15.19
C ILE A 125 -17.00 -7.21 14.28
N GLY A 126 -15.85 -7.86 14.03
CA GLY A 126 -14.82 -7.29 13.15
C GLY A 126 -13.94 -8.34 12.51
N VAL A 127 -13.43 -8.03 11.34
CA VAL A 127 -12.42 -8.80 10.61
C VAL A 127 -11.37 -7.84 10.09
N VAL A 128 -10.08 -8.14 10.34
CA VAL A 128 -8.98 -7.49 9.66
C VAL A 128 -8.36 -8.48 8.70
N THR A 129 -8.21 -8.10 7.44
CA THR A 129 -7.57 -8.90 6.39
C THR A 129 -6.31 -8.22 5.92
N ASN A 130 -5.19 -8.93 5.90
CA ASN A 130 -3.93 -8.47 5.32
C ASN A 130 -3.61 -9.29 4.07
N PHE A 131 -3.34 -8.62 2.95
CA PHE A 131 -2.98 -9.25 1.68
C PHE A 131 -2.12 -8.33 0.82
N ALA A 132 -1.15 -8.90 0.09
CA ALA A 132 -0.18 -8.17 -0.72
C ALA A 132 -0.60 -8.11 -2.19
N CYS A 133 -1.30 -7.04 -2.57
CA CYS A 133 -1.62 -6.73 -3.97
C CYS A 133 -2.00 -5.26 -4.13
N HIS A 134 -1.59 -4.61 -5.22
CA HIS A 134 -2.01 -3.24 -5.58
C HIS A 134 -3.53 -3.12 -5.73
N LEU A 135 -4.05 -1.92 -5.43
CA LEU A 135 -5.47 -1.59 -5.58
C LEU A 135 -5.68 -0.68 -6.80
N ASP A 136 -5.32 -1.18 -7.98
CA ASP A 136 -5.36 -0.50 -9.27
C ASP A 136 -6.26 -1.23 -10.30
N THR A 137 -7.22 -2.03 -9.81
CA THR A 137 -8.14 -2.81 -10.66
C THR A 137 -9.30 -1.98 -11.20
N VAL A 138 -9.57 -0.84 -10.58
CA VAL A 138 -10.60 0.13 -11.01
C VAL A 138 -9.91 1.39 -11.49
N SER A 139 -10.29 1.85 -12.67
CA SER A 139 -9.80 3.08 -13.30
C SER A 139 -10.93 4.07 -13.59
N GLY A 140 -10.57 5.31 -13.93
CA GLY A 140 -11.52 6.39 -14.29
C GLY A 140 -11.75 7.36 -13.14
N ASN A 141 -12.84 8.16 -13.24
CA ASN A 141 -13.11 9.32 -12.38
C ASN A 141 -14.20 9.10 -11.33
N ARG A 142 -14.48 7.85 -10.98
CA ARG A 142 -15.43 7.51 -9.90
C ARG A 142 -14.65 6.96 -8.71
N TYR A 143 -14.97 7.41 -7.52
CA TYR A 143 -14.41 6.85 -6.31
C TYR A 143 -14.74 5.37 -6.17
N SER A 144 -13.76 4.58 -5.82
CA SER A 144 -13.91 3.16 -5.58
C SER A 144 -12.99 2.69 -4.45
N PRO A 145 -13.49 1.82 -3.55
CA PRO A 145 -12.65 1.13 -2.58
C PRO A 145 -11.93 -0.08 -3.18
N ASP A 146 -11.97 -0.25 -4.51
CA ASP A 146 -11.40 -1.39 -5.25
C ASP A 146 -11.86 -2.76 -4.70
N TYR A 147 -11.09 -3.84 -4.90
CA TYR A 147 -11.46 -5.20 -4.48
C TYR A 147 -11.69 -5.36 -2.95
N PRO A 148 -11.04 -4.61 -2.03
CA PRO A 148 -11.36 -4.69 -0.61
C PRO A 148 -12.80 -4.24 -0.28
N GLY A 149 -13.37 -3.34 -1.05
CA GLY A 149 -14.77 -2.98 -0.90
C GLY A 149 -15.71 -4.13 -1.20
N GLU A 150 -15.40 -4.93 -2.22
CA GLU A 150 -16.19 -6.13 -2.54
C GLU A 150 -15.97 -7.25 -1.50
N LEU A 151 -14.72 -7.43 -1.01
CA LEU A 151 -14.44 -8.30 0.14
C LEU A 151 -15.35 -7.95 1.33
N GLY A 152 -15.35 -6.70 1.75
CA GLY A 152 -16.18 -6.23 2.86
C GLY A 152 -17.68 -6.43 2.60
N ARG A 153 -18.14 -6.18 1.35
CA ARG A 153 -19.53 -6.42 0.96
C ARG A 153 -19.95 -7.89 1.09
N VAL A 154 -19.08 -8.81 0.67
CA VAL A 154 -19.36 -10.25 0.78
C VAL A 154 -19.39 -10.68 2.26
N LEU A 155 -18.41 -10.28 3.07
CA LEU A 155 -18.38 -10.61 4.50
C LEU A 155 -19.63 -10.07 5.21
N LYS A 156 -20.05 -8.84 4.93
CA LYS A 156 -21.28 -8.26 5.48
C LYS A 156 -22.56 -8.97 5.03
N SER A 157 -22.58 -9.56 3.83
CA SER A 157 -23.73 -10.33 3.37
C SER A 157 -23.91 -11.65 4.15
N VAL A 158 -22.81 -12.18 4.70
CA VAL A 158 -22.83 -13.43 5.51
C VAL A 158 -23.07 -13.14 6.98
N TYR A 159 -22.37 -12.16 7.56
CA TYR A 159 -22.35 -11.91 9.00
C TYR A 159 -23.19 -10.70 9.46
N GLY A 160 -23.81 -9.99 8.53
CA GLY A 160 -24.64 -8.81 8.82
C GLY A 160 -23.94 -7.48 8.52
N GLN A 161 -24.76 -6.45 8.25
CA GLN A 161 -24.29 -5.14 7.82
C GLN A 161 -23.45 -4.38 8.87
N GLU A 162 -23.60 -4.73 10.13
CA GLU A 162 -22.86 -4.13 11.25
C GLU A 162 -21.42 -4.63 11.37
N LEU A 163 -21.04 -5.68 10.62
CA LEU A 163 -19.67 -6.19 10.64
C LEU A 163 -18.70 -5.11 10.19
N VAL A 164 -17.63 -4.89 10.94
CA VAL A 164 -16.51 -4.05 10.53
C VAL A 164 -15.51 -4.89 9.76
N SER A 165 -15.24 -4.54 8.50
CA SER A 165 -14.22 -5.17 7.66
C SER A 165 -13.11 -4.16 7.38
N ILE A 166 -11.90 -4.44 7.86
CA ILE A 166 -10.70 -3.62 7.65
C ILE A 166 -9.76 -4.40 6.74
N PHE A 167 -9.16 -3.69 5.77
CA PHE A 167 -8.14 -4.23 4.88
C PHE A 167 -6.81 -3.51 5.11
N LEU A 168 -5.74 -4.26 5.27
CA LEU A 168 -4.37 -3.77 5.35
C LEU A 168 -3.61 -4.24 4.11
N THR A 169 -3.11 -3.28 3.34
CA THR A 169 -2.33 -3.55 2.14
C THR A 169 -0.94 -4.04 2.52
N GLY A 170 -0.62 -5.27 2.12
CA GLY A 170 0.70 -5.88 2.32
C GLY A 170 1.78 -5.24 1.44
N ALA A 171 2.99 -5.79 1.50
CA ALA A 171 4.10 -5.34 0.65
C ALA A 171 3.81 -5.67 -0.81
N CYS A 172 3.43 -4.67 -1.59
CA CYS A 172 2.97 -4.82 -2.97
C CYS A 172 3.64 -3.87 -3.96
N GLY A 173 4.77 -3.24 -3.60
CA GLY A 173 5.47 -2.29 -4.46
C GLY A 173 5.81 -2.85 -5.86
N ASN A 174 6.06 -4.13 -5.98
CA ASN A 174 6.29 -4.83 -7.25
C ASN A 174 5.20 -5.88 -7.57
N ILE A 175 4.02 -5.78 -6.95
CA ILE A 175 2.92 -6.75 -7.11
C ILE A 175 1.68 -6.06 -7.64
N ASN A 176 1.03 -6.64 -8.65
CA ASN A 176 -0.29 -6.22 -9.11
C ASN A 176 -1.21 -7.43 -9.41
N HIS A 177 -2.34 -7.17 -10.05
CA HIS A 177 -3.39 -8.16 -10.35
C HIS A 177 -3.29 -8.78 -11.75
N PHE A 178 -2.31 -8.37 -12.58
CA PHE A 178 -2.17 -8.87 -13.96
C PHE A 178 -1.20 -10.05 -14.06
N ASP A 179 -1.70 -11.18 -14.56
CA ASP A 179 -0.87 -12.30 -15.02
C ASP A 179 -0.60 -12.15 -16.53
N PHE A 180 0.51 -11.48 -16.87
CA PHE A 180 0.88 -11.25 -18.26
C PHE A 180 1.35 -12.50 -19.00
N MET A 181 1.65 -13.58 -18.28
CA MET A 181 2.13 -14.83 -18.89
C MET A 181 1.00 -15.81 -19.26
N HIS A 182 -0.05 -15.89 -18.44
CA HIS A 182 -1.03 -16.97 -18.58
C HIS A 182 -2.44 -16.46 -18.91
N ARG A 183 -2.67 -15.14 -18.86
CA ARG A 183 -3.97 -14.54 -19.16
C ARG A 183 -3.88 -13.53 -20.29
N THR A 184 -5.00 -13.23 -20.94
CA THR A 184 -5.10 -12.26 -22.02
C THR A 184 -5.73 -10.95 -21.52
N ARG A 185 -5.64 -9.90 -22.30
CA ARG A 185 -6.32 -8.64 -22.03
C ARG A 185 -7.84 -8.83 -21.85
N GLU A 186 -8.43 -9.67 -22.69
CA GLU A 186 -9.88 -9.94 -22.69
C GLU A 186 -10.33 -10.63 -21.40
N PHE A 187 -9.47 -11.41 -20.75
CA PHE A 187 -9.76 -12.00 -19.43
C PHE A 187 -10.11 -10.91 -18.40
N TYR A 188 -9.44 -9.76 -18.49
CA TYR A 188 -9.65 -8.63 -17.56
C TYR A 188 -10.73 -7.68 -18.03
N THR A 189 -10.73 -7.26 -19.32
CA THR A 189 -11.65 -6.24 -19.84
C THR A 189 -13.07 -6.76 -20.05
N ASN A 190 -13.24 -8.04 -20.38
CA ASN A 190 -14.53 -8.69 -20.59
C ASN A 190 -15.00 -9.46 -19.35
N ALA A 191 -14.38 -9.22 -18.20
CA ALA A 191 -14.73 -9.92 -16.96
C ALA A 191 -16.17 -9.64 -16.53
N ASN A 192 -16.97 -10.70 -16.34
CA ASN A 192 -18.30 -10.64 -15.76
C ASN A 192 -18.41 -11.64 -14.61
N PRO A 193 -18.57 -11.19 -13.34
CA PRO A 193 -18.56 -9.79 -12.91
C PRO A 193 -17.22 -9.07 -13.19
N PRO A 194 -17.15 -7.74 -13.08
CA PRO A 194 -15.91 -6.98 -13.26
C PRO A 194 -14.75 -7.50 -12.42
N HIS A 195 -13.51 -7.31 -12.91
CA HIS A 195 -12.31 -7.96 -12.33
C HIS A 195 -12.16 -7.68 -10.82
N TYR A 196 -12.33 -6.43 -10.37
CA TYR A 196 -12.26 -6.10 -8.93
C TYR A 196 -13.25 -6.90 -8.08
N LYS A 197 -14.45 -7.20 -8.63
CA LYS A 197 -15.43 -8.04 -7.92
C LYS A 197 -14.98 -9.49 -7.86
N LYS A 198 -14.41 -10.02 -8.95
CA LYS A 198 -13.84 -11.37 -8.93
C LYS A 198 -12.75 -11.49 -7.86
N MET A 199 -11.82 -10.54 -7.82
CA MET A 199 -10.75 -10.53 -6.81
C MET A 199 -11.32 -10.45 -5.39
N GLY A 200 -12.23 -9.50 -5.12
CA GLY A 200 -12.82 -9.34 -3.80
C GLY A 200 -13.63 -10.55 -3.35
N GLN A 201 -14.35 -11.21 -4.27
CA GLN A 201 -15.11 -12.44 -4.00
C GLN A 201 -14.18 -13.64 -3.74
N THR A 202 -13.10 -13.77 -4.51
CA THR A 202 -12.09 -14.81 -4.31
C THR A 202 -11.46 -14.66 -2.93
N LEU A 203 -10.96 -13.46 -2.60
CA LEU A 203 -10.37 -13.18 -1.30
C LEU A 203 -11.37 -13.37 -0.15
N ALA A 204 -12.65 -13.01 -0.37
CA ALA A 204 -13.71 -13.25 0.62
C ALA A 204 -13.91 -14.75 0.88
N GLY A 205 -13.83 -15.59 -0.15
CA GLY A 205 -13.89 -17.04 -0.02
C GLY A 205 -12.78 -17.58 0.88
N ASP A 206 -11.56 -17.10 0.70
CA ASP A 206 -10.41 -17.49 1.55
C ASP A 206 -10.58 -17.02 2.99
N VAL A 207 -11.03 -15.78 3.20
CA VAL A 207 -11.30 -15.22 4.53
C VAL A 207 -12.42 -15.98 5.22
N LEU A 208 -13.54 -16.28 4.53
CA LEU A 208 -14.65 -17.07 5.07
C LEU A 208 -14.20 -18.48 5.49
N ARG A 209 -13.39 -19.13 4.67
CA ARG A 209 -12.79 -20.44 5.00
C ARG A 209 -11.91 -20.35 6.23
N ALA A 210 -11.04 -19.32 6.33
CA ALA A 210 -10.21 -19.14 7.51
C ALA A 210 -11.06 -18.90 8.78
N LEU A 211 -12.05 -17.99 8.69
CA LEU A 211 -12.93 -17.65 9.83
C LEU A 211 -13.67 -18.85 10.41
N ALA A 212 -13.99 -19.88 9.60
CA ALA A 212 -14.67 -21.09 10.05
C ALA A 212 -13.82 -21.93 11.03
N PHE A 213 -12.50 -21.81 10.99
CA PHE A 213 -11.57 -22.60 11.81
C PHE A 213 -10.84 -21.78 12.89
N ILE A 214 -10.90 -20.44 12.80
CA ILE A 214 -10.27 -19.55 13.79
C ILE A 214 -11.03 -19.63 15.11
N GLN A 215 -10.33 -20.10 16.16
CA GLN A 215 -10.79 -20.03 17.55
C GLN A 215 -10.41 -18.68 18.14
N THR A 216 -11.29 -18.08 18.93
CA THR A 216 -11.05 -16.81 19.61
C THR A 216 -10.76 -17.02 21.08
N GLU A 217 -9.83 -16.25 21.62
CA GLU A 217 -9.43 -16.25 23.02
C GLU A 217 -9.34 -14.81 23.56
N GLU A 218 -9.44 -14.65 24.86
CA GLU A 218 -9.15 -13.38 25.51
C GLU A 218 -7.63 -13.12 25.48
N THR A 219 -7.26 -11.87 25.25
CA THR A 219 -5.86 -11.46 25.30
C THR A 219 -5.74 -10.06 25.89
N GLU A 220 -4.73 -9.86 26.72
CA GLU A 220 -4.36 -8.53 27.24
C GLU A 220 -3.11 -7.97 26.52
N ALA A 221 -2.50 -8.75 25.59
CA ALA A 221 -1.31 -8.36 24.89
C ALA A 221 -1.63 -7.33 23.79
N LEU A 222 -1.60 -6.05 24.17
CA LEU A 222 -1.73 -4.91 23.27
C LEU A 222 -0.59 -3.94 23.56
N ALA A 223 0.23 -3.66 22.57
CA ALA A 223 1.35 -2.72 22.68
C ALA A 223 1.61 -2.00 21.35
N VAL A 224 2.21 -0.83 21.43
CA VAL A 224 2.66 -0.05 20.26
C VAL A 224 4.09 0.39 20.48
N GLU A 225 4.95 0.10 19.52
CA GLU A 225 6.32 0.58 19.46
C GLU A 225 6.48 1.52 18.26
N ASN A 226 7.14 2.65 18.50
CA ASN A 226 7.49 3.63 17.49
C ASN A 226 8.99 3.73 17.38
N GLY A 227 9.52 3.71 16.18
CA GLY A 227 10.92 3.91 15.87
C GLY A 227 11.11 4.75 14.63
N ALA A 228 12.34 5.07 14.34
CA ALA A 228 12.73 5.75 13.11
C ALA A 228 14.20 5.47 12.83
N PHE A 229 14.60 5.59 11.57
CA PHE A 229 16.00 5.50 11.15
C PHE A 229 16.34 6.59 10.12
N PRO A 230 17.60 7.05 10.03
CA PRO A 230 18.02 7.99 9.01
C PRO A 230 18.22 7.29 7.68
N ALA A 231 17.53 7.74 6.63
CA ALA A 231 17.67 7.25 5.27
C ALA A 231 18.32 8.30 4.38
N GLU A 232 19.12 7.87 3.40
CA GLU A 232 19.76 8.76 2.46
C GLU A 232 18.89 9.05 1.25
N ILE A 233 18.85 10.34 0.85
CA ILE A 233 18.19 10.80 -0.38
C ILE A 233 19.21 10.70 -1.52
N ARG A 234 18.85 10.06 -2.63
CA ARG A 234 19.67 10.01 -3.84
C ARG A 234 19.89 11.42 -4.38
N THR A 235 21.10 11.69 -4.83
CA THR A 235 21.44 12.98 -5.43
C THR A 235 21.54 12.81 -6.94
N PRO A 236 20.63 13.44 -7.75
CA PRO A 236 20.77 13.45 -9.19
C PRO A 236 22.09 14.10 -9.62
N THR A 237 22.66 13.59 -10.70
CA THR A 237 23.89 14.16 -11.27
C THR A 237 23.61 15.51 -11.94
N PRO A 238 24.61 16.39 -12.09
CA PRO A 238 24.45 17.65 -12.83
C PRO A 238 23.97 17.43 -14.28
N GLU A 239 24.38 16.35 -14.91
CA GLU A 239 24.02 15.95 -16.26
C GLU A 239 22.53 15.58 -16.36
N GLU A 240 22.03 14.77 -15.43
CA GLU A 240 20.60 14.42 -15.35
C GLU A 240 19.73 15.66 -15.13
N VAL A 241 20.17 16.57 -14.25
CA VAL A 241 19.45 17.83 -13.98
C VAL A 241 19.43 18.72 -15.23
N ALA A 242 20.55 18.80 -15.96
CA ALA A 242 20.62 19.58 -17.20
C ALA A 242 19.71 19.00 -18.27
N GLN A 243 19.69 17.68 -18.44
CA GLN A 243 18.79 16.97 -19.36
C GLN A 243 17.32 17.21 -18.99
N ALA A 244 16.95 17.10 -17.73
CA ALA A 244 15.59 17.37 -17.25
C ALA A 244 15.15 18.82 -17.54
N LYS A 245 16.01 19.80 -17.30
CA LYS A 245 15.74 21.22 -17.61
C LYS A 245 15.54 21.44 -19.10
N ASN A 246 16.39 20.86 -19.95
CA ASN A 246 16.26 20.97 -21.40
C ASN A 246 14.97 20.32 -21.89
N PHE A 247 14.64 19.11 -21.36
CA PHE A 247 13.39 18.42 -21.70
C PHE A 247 12.16 19.28 -21.38
N LEU A 248 12.10 19.91 -20.19
CA LEU A 248 10.99 20.78 -19.81
C LEU A 248 10.88 22.03 -20.69
N LYS A 249 12.01 22.58 -21.16
CA LYS A 249 12.04 23.72 -22.08
C LYS A 249 11.53 23.37 -23.49
N GLU A 250 11.92 22.19 -23.99
CA GLU A 250 11.51 21.70 -25.33
C GLU A 250 10.06 21.18 -25.34
N ASN A 251 9.56 20.75 -24.17
CA ASN A 251 8.20 20.22 -24.00
C ASN A 251 7.39 21.13 -23.06
N PRO A 252 7.00 22.34 -23.48
CA PRO A 252 6.25 23.27 -22.63
C PRO A 252 4.90 22.66 -22.24
N TYR A 253 4.47 22.96 -21.01
CA TYR A 253 3.18 22.49 -20.48
C TYR A 253 2.04 23.17 -21.25
N LEU A 254 1.36 22.42 -22.09
CA LEU A 254 0.10 22.86 -22.67
C LEU A 254 -0.98 22.71 -21.61
N VAL A 255 -1.67 23.81 -21.28
CA VAL A 255 -2.71 23.85 -20.25
C VAL A 255 -3.71 22.73 -20.46
N VAL A 256 -3.77 21.80 -19.53
CA VAL A 256 -4.80 20.79 -19.49
C VAL A 256 -6.10 21.50 -19.11
N ARG A 257 -7.07 21.53 -20.02
CA ARG A 257 -8.43 21.91 -19.64
C ARG A 257 -9.04 20.76 -18.85
N THR A 258 -9.06 20.89 -17.55
CA THR A 258 -9.87 20.06 -16.70
C THR A 258 -11.31 20.56 -16.75
N TYR A 259 -12.23 19.63 -16.83
CA TYR A 259 -13.66 19.62 -16.51
C TYR A 259 -14.64 19.64 -17.66
N GLU A 260 -15.66 18.83 -17.40
CA GLU A 260 -16.91 18.57 -18.10
C GLU A 260 -16.84 17.58 -19.26
N ASN A 261 -16.85 16.26 -18.90
CA ASN A 261 -17.23 15.15 -19.81
C ASN A 261 -16.38 14.93 -21.08
N GLN A 262 -15.16 15.44 -21.14
CA GLN A 262 -14.23 15.12 -22.21
C GLN A 262 -13.22 14.06 -21.74
N PRO A 263 -12.86 13.08 -22.57
CA PRO A 263 -11.75 12.19 -22.24
C PRO A 263 -10.49 13.03 -21.98
N TYR A 264 -9.75 12.68 -20.93
CA TYR A 264 -8.51 13.34 -20.55
C TYR A 264 -7.44 13.10 -21.62
N GLU A 265 -7.30 14.04 -22.54
CA GLU A 265 -6.12 14.15 -23.41
C GLU A 265 -5.08 15.01 -22.69
N GLY A 266 -4.35 14.38 -21.76
CA GLY A 266 -3.14 14.97 -21.22
C GLY A 266 -2.05 15.04 -22.30
N PRO A 267 -1.08 15.97 -22.20
CA PRO A 267 0.05 15.99 -23.11
C PRO A 267 0.73 14.60 -23.09
N GLU A 268 1.07 14.08 -24.26
CA GLU A 268 1.74 12.76 -24.43
C GLU A 268 2.95 12.57 -23.51
N ASN A 269 3.55 13.66 -23.07
CA ASN A 269 4.75 13.70 -22.24
C ASN A 269 4.47 14.01 -20.75
N LEU A 270 3.22 13.93 -20.26
CA LEU A 270 2.87 14.31 -18.87
C LEU A 270 3.72 13.57 -17.84
N ILE A 271 3.86 12.26 -17.98
CA ILE A 271 4.65 11.40 -17.09
C ILE A 271 6.13 11.79 -17.14
N ALA A 272 6.69 11.95 -18.35
CA ALA A 272 8.09 12.35 -18.51
C ALA A 272 8.35 13.75 -17.92
N ARG A 273 7.40 14.67 -18.04
CA ARG A 273 7.47 15.98 -17.40
C ARG A 273 7.40 15.91 -15.88
N HIS A 274 6.57 15.02 -15.34
CA HIS A 274 6.52 14.76 -13.90
C HIS A 274 7.88 14.30 -13.39
N TYR A 275 8.50 13.31 -14.01
CA TYR A 275 9.84 12.84 -13.64
C TYR A 275 10.91 13.93 -13.77
N ALA A 276 10.90 14.68 -14.85
CA ALA A 276 11.87 15.76 -15.04
C ALA A 276 11.75 16.85 -13.96
N ARG A 277 10.54 17.26 -13.58
CA ARG A 277 10.31 18.21 -12.47
C ARG A 277 10.77 17.63 -11.14
N SER A 278 10.36 16.41 -10.85
CA SER A 278 10.70 15.71 -9.62
C SER A 278 12.22 15.59 -9.44
N LEU A 279 12.94 15.22 -10.49
CA LEU A 279 14.39 15.11 -10.48
C LEU A 279 15.06 16.46 -10.19
N ILE A 280 14.58 17.55 -10.76
CA ILE A 280 15.07 18.91 -10.46
C ILE A 280 14.78 19.25 -8.98
N THR A 281 13.55 19.02 -8.52
CA THR A 281 13.16 19.26 -7.12
C THR A 281 14.03 18.47 -6.13
N VAL A 282 14.26 17.18 -6.39
CA VAL A 282 15.12 16.34 -5.55
C VAL A 282 16.57 16.83 -5.54
N SER A 283 17.07 17.36 -6.70
CA SER A 283 18.41 17.92 -6.77
C SER A 283 18.61 19.17 -5.88
N GLU A 284 17.54 19.89 -5.59
CA GLU A 284 17.53 21.12 -4.78
C GLU A 284 17.41 20.84 -3.27
N ILE A 285 17.08 19.59 -2.87
CA ILE A 285 17.00 19.19 -1.46
C ILE A 285 18.40 19.30 -0.83
N ARG A 286 18.54 20.18 0.16
CA ARG A 286 19.80 20.43 0.88
C ARG A 286 20.11 19.33 1.89
N GLU A 287 19.11 18.91 2.64
CA GLU A 287 19.22 17.82 3.60
C GLU A 287 19.29 16.48 2.86
N LYS A 288 20.43 15.80 2.95
CA LYS A 288 20.61 14.52 2.22
C LYS A 288 20.18 13.29 3.01
N ARG A 289 19.61 13.50 4.17
CA ARG A 289 19.05 12.45 5.02
C ARG A 289 17.67 12.86 5.52
N VAL A 290 16.79 11.89 5.63
CA VAL A 290 15.45 12.05 6.23
C VAL A 290 15.22 10.94 7.24
N SER A 291 14.49 11.26 8.31
CA SER A 291 14.10 10.26 9.31
C SER A 291 12.84 9.54 8.84
N ILE A 292 12.92 8.25 8.58
CA ILE A 292 11.78 7.41 8.17
C ILE A 292 11.15 6.78 9.42
N PRO A 293 9.87 7.07 9.72
CA PRO A 293 9.20 6.49 10.87
C PRO A 293 8.76 5.05 10.60
N VAL A 294 8.84 4.20 11.61
CA VAL A 294 8.30 2.84 11.62
C VAL A 294 7.45 2.67 12.86
N GLN A 295 6.26 2.10 12.73
CA GLN A 295 5.38 1.81 13.85
C GLN A 295 5.02 0.33 13.84
N VAL A 296 5.11 -0.33 14.98
CA VAL A 296 4.63 -1.71 15.15
C VAL A 296 3.55 -1.74 16.21
N ALA A 297 2.43 -2.41 15.90
CA ALA A 297 1.37 -2.69 16.87
C ALA A 297 1.29 -4.18 17.13
N ARG A 298 1.46 -4.60 18.38
CA ARG A 298 1.16 -5.97 18.83
C ARG A 298 -0.29 -6.10 19.22
N ILE A 299 -0.94 -7.14 18.74
CA ILE A 299 -2.31 -7.52 19.10
C ILE A 299 -2.29 -9.04 19.36
N GLY A 300 -2.25 -9.45 20.62
CA GLY A 300 -2.14 -10.87 20.98
C GLY A 300 -0.92 -11.56 20.35
N LYS A 301 -1.18 -12.55 19.49
CA LYS A 301 -0.17 -13.33 18.73
C LYS A 301 0.27 -12.66 17.41
N ALA A 302 -0.37 -11.57 17.03
CA ALA A 302 -0.04 -10.85 15.82
C ALA A 302 0.79 -9.59 16.07
N ALA A 303 1.58 -9.20 15.08
CA ALA A 303 2.20 -7.88 15.01
C ALA A 303 1.94 -7.25 13.64
N ILE A 304 1.53 -5.99 13.62
CA ILE A 304 1.32 -5.19 12.41
C ILE A 304 2.49 -4.22 12.27
N ALA A 305 3.31 -4.39 11.23
CA ALA A 305 4.34 -3.41 10.86
C ALA A 305 3.76 -2.35 9.94
N GLY A 306 3.62 -1.13 10.42
CA GLY A 306 3.20 0.03 9.66
C GLY A 306 4.40 0.70 9.00
N LEU A 307 4.49 0.65 7.67
CA LEU A 307 5.62 1.04 6.84
C LEU A 307 5.22 2.15 5.87
N PRO A 308 5.97 3.28 5.81
CA PRO A 308 5.54 4.49 5.11
C PRO A 308 5.95 4.52 3.63
N CYS A 309 5.76 3.44 2.89
CA CYS A 309 6.25 3.32 1.51
C CYS A 309 5.47 2.28 0.70
N GLU A 310 5.73 2.23 -0.60
CA GLU A 310 5.38 1.13 -1.49
C GLU A 310 6.51 0.10 -1.50
N LEU A 311 6.49 -0.76 -0.48
CA LEU A 311 7.55 -1.73 -0.22
C LEU A 311 7.49 -2.90 -1.19
N PHE A 312 8.63 -3.31 -1.75
CA PHE A 312 8.73 -4.53 -2.53
C PHE A 312 8.42 -5.76 -1.67
N VAL A 313 7.81 -6.77 -2.28
CA VAL A 313 7.31 -7.98 -1.60
C VAL A 313 8.42 -8.75 -0.88
N GLU A 314 9.63 -8.73 -1.40
CA GLU A 314 10.81 -9.40 -0.84
C GLU A 314 11.08 -8.94 0.60
N PHE A 315 10.97 -7.65 0.87
CA PHE A 315 11.12 -7.10 2.23
C PHE A 315 9.96 -7.50 3.14
N GLY A 316 8.72 -7.53 2.59
CA GLY A 316 7.56 -8.01 3.35
C GLY A 316 7.72 -9.45 3.80
N LEU A 317 8.18 -10.32 2.91
CA LEU A 317 8.49 -11.73 3.20
C LEU A 317 9.63 -11.86 4.23
N ASP A 318 10.69 -11.06 4.10
CA ASP A 318 11.81 -11.03 5.03
C ASP A 318 11.38 -10.61 6.44
N ILE A 319 10.61 -9.50 6.56
CA ILE A 319 10.07 -9.06 7.84
C ILE A 319 9.20 -10.15 8.48
N LYS A 320 8.29 -10.75 7.73
CA LYS A 320 7.44 -11.85 8.22
C LYS A 320 8.29 -13.02 8.74
N ALA A 321 9.27 -13.45 7.98
CA ALA A 321 10.14 -14.58 8.34
C ALA A 321 10.97 -14.31 9.62
N ARG A 322 11.42 -13.08 9.84
CA ARG A 322 12.26 -12.69 10.99
C ARG A 322 11.48 -12.12 12.17
N SER A 323 10.17 -11.88 12.04
CA SER A 323 9.36 -11.17 13.03
C SER A 323 9.31 -11.83 14.41
N GLY A 324 9.39 -13.18 14.46
CA GLY A 324 9.18 -13.95 15.67
C GLY A 324 7.72 -14.03 16.15
N PHE A 325 6.78 -13.46 15.40
CA PHE A 325 5.34 -13.55 15.67
C PHE A 325 4.70 -14.66 14.85
N GLU A 326 3.63 -15.26 15.40
CA GLU A 326 2.87 -16.31 14.71
C GLU A 326 2.06 -15.75 13.53
N TYR A 327 1.56 -14.52 13.65
CA TYR A 327 0.76 -13.85 12.64
C TYR A 327 1.31 -12.43 12.33
N PRO A 328 2.45 -12.32 11.64
CA PRO A 328 2.98 -11.02 11.23
C PRO A 328 2.17 -10.46 10.06
N MET A 329 1.79 -9.20 10.15
CA MET A 329 1.09 -8.44 9.12
C MET A 329 1.94 -7.26 8.68
N ILE A 330 2.00 -7.02 7.38
CA ILE A 330 2.63 -5.82 6.79
C ILE A 330 1.54 -4.84 6.40
N SER A 331 1.63 -3.59 6.85
CA SER A 331 0.77 -2.50 6.42
C SER A 331 1.61 -1.41 5.76
N THR A 332 1.64 -1.39 4.44
CA THR A 332 2.33 -0.35 3.66
C THR A 332 1.55 0.95 3.66
N LEU A 333 2.15 2.04 3.15
CA LEU A 333 1.52 3.38 3.08
C LEU A 333 0.96 3.85 4.43
N THR A 334 1.74 3.58 5.49
CA THR A 334 1.31 3.82 6.87
C THR A 334 2.09 5.00 7.46
N ASN A 335 1.34 5.99 7.97
CA ASN A 335 1.82 7.17 8.70
C ASN A 335 2.58 8.23 7.89
N ALA A 336 3.16 7.87 6.75
CA ALA A 336 3.84 8.75 5.79
C ALA A 336 3.91 8.06 4.41
N HIS A 337 4.57 8.70 3.43
CA HIS A 337 4.82 8.13 2.10
C HIS A 337 6.22 8.53 1.63
N PHE A 338 7.06 7.54 1.32
CA PHE A 338 8.42 7.70 0.80
C PHE A 338 8.62 6.94 -0.52
N GLY A 339 7.54 6.81 -1.31
CA GLY A 339 7.55 6.16 -2.62
C GLY A 339 7.93 4.68 -2.56
N TYR A 340 8.54 4.21 -3.63
CA TYR A 340 8.96 2.82 -3.74
C TYR A 340 10.27 2.56 -3.00
N LEU A 341 10.29 1.47 -2.21
CA LEU A 341 11.53 0.91 -1.68
C LEU A 341 11.75 -0.46 -2.33
N ALA A 342 12.69 -0.49 -3.26
CA ALA A 342 13.01 -1.64 -4.11
C ALA A 342 14.28 -2.34 -3.63
N VAL A 343 14.42 -3.63 -3.97
CA VAL A 343 15.67 -4.37 -3.74
C VAL A 343 16.80 -3.83 -4.62
N ARG A 344 18.06 -4.02 -4.22
CA ARG A 344 19.25 -3.49 -4.93
C ARG A 344 19.26 -3.86 -6.41
N GLU A 345 18.97 -5.11 -6.70
CA GLU A 345 18.97 -5.64 -8.06
C GLU A 345 17.99 -4.91 -8.98
N ALA A 346 16.90 -4.39 -8.45
CA ALA A 346 15.92 -3.65 -9.23
C ALA A 346 16.49 -2.32 -9.76
N PHE A 347 17.47 -1.71 -9.08
CA PHE A 347 18.10 -0.48 -9.55
C PHE A 347 18.95 -0.71 -10.81
N ASP A 348 19.61 -1.86 -10.93
CA ASP A 348 20.35 -2.24 -12.14
C ASP A 348 19.40 -2.63 -13.28
N GLN A 349 18.23 -3.16 -12.95
CA GLN A 349 17.19 -3.58 -13.89
C GLN A 349 16.36 -2.42 -14.43
N GLY A 350 16.34 -1.27 -13.72
CA GLY A 350 15.50 -0.12 -14.07
C GLY A 350 14.02 -0.32 -13.73
N GLY A 351 13.17 0.50 -14.35
CA GLY A 351 11.74 0.57 -14.09
C GLY A 351 11.36 1.82 -13.31
N TYR A 352 10.09 2.19 -13.32
CA TYR A 352 9.64 3.42 -12.68
C TYR A 352 9.73 3.37 -11.16
N GLU A 353 9.70 2.18 -10.56
CA GLU A 353 9.84 1.99 -9.12
C GLU A 353 11.24 2.36 -8.60
N THR A 354 12.23 2.45 -9.49
CA THR A 354 13.60 2.85 -9.15
C THR A 354 13.99 4.23 -9.71
N THR A 355 13.12 4.82 -10.52
CA THR A 355 13.34 6.15 -11.09
C THR A 355 13.12 7.23 -10.03
N ILE A 356 14.00 8.23 -9.97
CA ILE A 356 13.82 9.36 -9.06
C ILE A 356 12.54 10.12 -9.43
N SER A 357 11.63 10.18 -8.44
CA SER A 357 10.42 11.01 -8.47
C SER A 357 10.31 11.81 -7.18
N GLY A 358 9.28 12.65 -7.06
CA GLY A 358 9.04 13.43 -5.83
C GLY A 358 8.94 12.57 -4.57
N ASP A 359 8.44 11.36 -4.71
CA ASP A 359 8.27 10.40 -3.61
C ASP A 359 9.38 9.34 -3.61
N THR A 360 9.71 8.76 -4.77
CA THR A 360 10.72 7.70 -4.92
C THR A 360 12.13 8.31 -5.05
N MET A 361 12.72 8.66 -3.93
CA MET A 361 14.02 9.32 -3.89
C MET A 361 15.03 8.69 -2.93
N MET A 362 14.65 7.64 -2.20
CA MET A 362 15.52 7.01 -1.20
C MET A 362 16.62 6.16 -1.85
N SER A 363 17.72 5.97 -1.11
CA SER A 363 18.82 5.10 -1.52
C SER A 363 18.40 3.63 -1.60
N PRO A 364 19.12 2.78 -2.37
CA PRO A 364 18.84 1.34 -2.45
C PRO A 364 18.90 0.60 -1.12
N GLU A 365 19.63 1.14 -0.14
CA GLU A 365 19.80 0.54 1.19
C GLU A 365 18.55 0.73 2.08
N THR A 366 17.75 1.75 1.78
CA THR A 366 16.63 2.17 2.65
C THR A 366 15.63 1.06 2.94
N GLY A 367 15.34 0.19 1.95
CA GLY A 367 14.42 -0.94 2.14
C GLY A 367 14.95 -1.96 3.16
N TYR A 368 16.26 -2.19 3.19
CA TYR A 368 16.91 -3.10 4.14
C TYR A 368 16.91 -2.51 5.55
N ASP A 369 17.27 -1.23 5.70
CA ASP A 369 17.24 -0.52 6.99
C ASP A 369 15.81 -0.46 7.57
N LEU A 370 14.80 -0.29 6.70
CA LEU A 370 13.39 -0.32 7.09
C LEU A 370 13.01 -1.69 7.64
N ALA A 371 13.36 -2.77 6.94
CA ALA A 371 13.08 -4.14 7.35
C ALA A 371 13.75 -4.47 8.68
N ASP A 372 15.02 -4.13 8.85
CA ASP A 372 15.75 -4.34 10.09
C ASP A 372 15.17 -3.55 11.26
N THR A 373 14.74 -2.31 11.01
CA THR A 373 14.08 -1.48 12.03
C THR A 373 12.74 -2.09 12.45
N ALA A 374 11.92 -2.53 11.50
CA ALA A 374 10.64 -3.16 11.78
C ALA A 374 10.80 -4.44 12.61
N VAL A 375 11.72 -5.33 12.21
CA VAL A 375 12.04 -6.57 12.94
C VAL A 375 12.56 -6.26 14.34
N SER A 376 13.45 -5.28 14.49
CA SER A 376 13.97 -4.86 15.80
C SER A 376 12.86 -4.37 16.74
N LEU A 377 11.87 -3.61 16.23
CA LEU A 377 10.72 -3.17 17.02
C LEU A 377 9.81 -4.35 17.39
N MET A 378 9.59 -5.29 16.47
CA MET A 378 8.81 -6.51 16.76
C MET A 378 9.46 -7.34 17.88
N HIS A 379 10.77 -7.52 17.86
CA HIS A 379 11.47 -8.29 18.89
C HIS A 379 11.39 -7.65 20.29
N LYS A 380 11.30 -6.32 20.38
CA LYS A 380 11.10 -5.64 21.69
C LYS A 380 9.74 -5.93 22.31
N MET A 381 8.79 -6.42 21.51
CA MET A 381 7.41 -6.65 21.94
C MET A 381 7.11 -8.14 22.27
N GLN A 382 8.07 -9.02 22.05
CA GLN A 382 7.97 -10.45 22.44
C GLN A 382 8.12 -10.63 23.93
#